data_9dae56f29a95e1e07948b568dcedd2c4
#
_entry.id   9dae56f29a95e1e07948b568dcedd2c4
#
_cell.length_a   1.000
_cell.length_b   1.000
_cell.length_c   1.000
_cell.angle_alpha   90.00
_cell.angle_beta   90.00
_cell.angle_gamma   90.00
#
_symmetry.space_group_name_H-M   'P 1'
#
loop_
_entity.id
_entity.type
_entity.pdbx_description
1 polymer ?
#
loop_
_entity_poly.entity_id
_entity_poly.type
_entity_poly.pdbx_seq_one_letter_code
_entity_poly.pdbx_strand_id
1 'polypeptide(L)'
;NPGFCYYVYAPAEQDLLNSLSGKRRPETGAANFAAKEAFLKAAGTGLGGFSLSELALLRAENGAPYFELSGRAAAWASQRGLTVHVSLTHESGLANAIVLLEEHRPKGE
;
A
#
# COMPACT_ATOMS: atom_id res chain seq x y z
N ASN A 1 7.75 1.61 18.46
CA ASN A 1 6.63 0.91 19.09
C ASN A 1 6.22 -0.30 18.26
N PRO A 2 6.46 -1.53 18.76
CA PRO A 2 6.10 -2.75 18.01
C PRO A 2 4.60 -2.82 17.67
N GLY A 3 3.73 -2.31 18.56
CA GLY A 3 2.29 -2.30 18.29
C GLY A 3 1.92 -1.45 17.09
N PHE A 4 2.59 -0.31 16.92
CA PHE A 4 2.37 0.55 15.76
C PHE A 4 2.71 -0.19 14.46
N CYS A 5 3.84 -0.89 14.43
CA CYS A 5 4.24 -1.65 13.25
C CYS A 5 3.23 -2.73 12.86
N TYR A 6 2.66 -3.43 13.86
CA TYR A 6 1.66 -4.45 13.59
C TYR A 6 0.37 -3.87 13.03
N TYR A 7 0.00 -2.65 13.42
CA TYR A 7 -1.22 -2.02 12.91
C TYR A 7 -1.02 -1.40 11.53
N VAL A 8 0.17 -0.94 11.23
CA VAL A 8 0.45 -0.21 10.00
C VAL A 8 1.00 -1.11 8.90
N TYR A 9 1.95 -1.97 9.24
CA TYR A 9 2.66 -2.75 8.24
C TYR A 9 2.28 -4.22 8.32
N ALA A 10 1.96 -4.80 7.15
CA ALA A 10 1.73 -6.24 7.03
C ALA A 10 3.02 -7.00 7.34
N PRO A 11 2.93 -8.29 7.71
CA PRO A 11 4.15 -9.09 7.98
C PRO A 11 5.16 -9.07 6.84
N ALA A 12 4.71 -9.17 5.60
CA ALA A 12 5.61 -9.11 4.43
C ALA A 12 6.31 -7.76 4.31
N GLU A 13 5.61 -6.66 4.66
CA GLU A 13 6.23 -5.34 4.68
C GLU A 13 7.25 -5.22 5.80
N GLN A 14 6.97 -5.81 6.95
CA GLN A 14 7.91 -5.80 8.08
C GLN A 14 9.19 -6.54 7.69
N ASP A 15 9.05 -7.66 6.97
CA ASP A 15 10.22 -8.39 6.45
C ASP A 15 11.02 -7.53 5.48
N LEU A 16 10.34 -6.83 4.60
CA LEU A 16 10.99 -5.90 3.66
C LEU A 16 11.77 -4.82 4.43
N LEU A 17 11.11 -4.16 5.38
CA LEU A 17 11.72 -3.08 6.15
C LEU A 17 12.92 -3.60 6.97
N ASN A 18 12.80 -4.78 7.55
CA ASN A 18 13.87 -5.39 8.33
C ASN A 18 15.07 -5.80 7.48
N SER A 19 14.87 -6.00 6.17
CA SER A 19 15.96 -6.30 5.25
C SER A 19 16.79 -5.07 4.88
N LEU A 20 16.29 -3.87 5.19
CA LEU A 20 16.92 -2.61 4.83
C LEU A 20 17.70 -2.04 6.01
N SER A 21 18.71 -1.24 5.72
CA SER A 21 19.54 -0.60 6.75
C SER A 21 19.70 0.87 6.46
N GLY A 22 20.15 1.62 7.49
CA GLY A 22 20.38 3.05 7.36
C GLY A 22 19.15 3.82 6.99
N LYS A 23 19.29 4.80 6.13
CA LYS A 23 18.21 5.69 5.69
C LYS A 23 17.15 5.00 4.86
N ARG A 24 17.49 3.86 4.23
CA ARG A 24 16.55 3.16 3.35
C ARG A 24 15.34 2.63 4.10
N ARG A 25 15.53 2.21 5.36
CA ARG A 25 14.43 1.68 6.15
C ARG A 25 13.36 2.75 6.45
N PRO A 26 13.68 3.89 7.07
CA PRO A 26 12.66 4.90 7.34
C PRO A 26 12.10 5.52 6.06
N GLU A 27 12.91 5.66 5.02
CA GLU A 27 12.41 6.21 3.75
C GLU A 27 11.40 5.27 3.10
N THR A 28 11.68 3.96 3.09
CA THR A 28 10.74 2.97 2.55
C THR A 28 9.49 2.88 3.41
N GLY A 29 9.64 2.91 4.74
CA GLY A 29 8.49 2.91 5.64
C GLY A 29 7.58 4.11 5.41
N ALA A 30 8.16 5.29 5.24
CA ALA A 30 7.39 6.51 4.97
C ALA A 30 6.68 6.44 3.62
N ALA A 31 7.35 5.91 2.59
CA ALA A 31 6.74 5.75 1.27
C ALA A 31 5.58 4.77 1.32
N ASN A 32 5.74 3.65 2.03
CA ASN A 32 4.68 2.67 2.19
C ASN A 32 3.47 3.27 2.92
N PHE A 33 3.72 4.03 3.98
CA PHE A 33 2.64 4.69 4.71
C PHE A 33 1.88 5.68 3.83
N ALA A 34 2.61 6.50 3.07
CA ALA A 34 1.99 7.45 2.13
C ALA A 34 1.12 6.75 1.09
N ALA A 35 1.59 5.61 0.57
CA ALA A 35 0.83 4.83 -0.40
C ALA A 35 -0.44 4.24 0.21
N LYS A 36 -0.37 3.77 1.46
CA LYS A 36 -1.56 3.25 2.16
C LYS A 36 -2.61 4.34 2.36
N GLU A 37 -2.17 5.53 2.76
CA GLU A 37 -3.09 6.67 2.90
C GLU A 37 -3.72 7.03 1.57
N ALA A 38 -2.93 7.06 0.50
CA ALA A 38 -3.43 7.34 -0.84
C ALA A 38 -4.44 6.30 -1.29
N PHE A 39 -4.20 5.02 -0.96
CA PHE A 39 -5.15 3.95 -1.26
C PHE A 39 -6.50 4.19 -0.58
N LEU A 40 -6.47 4.51 0.71
CA LEU A 40 -7.70 4.75 1.48
C LEU A 40 -8.48 5.95 0.94
N LYS A 41 -7.77 6.99 0.53
CA LYS A 41 -8.43 8.16 -0.09
C LYS A 41 -9.05 7.80 -1.43
N ALA A 42 -8.34 7.04 -2.26
CA ALA A 42 -8.87 6.61 -3.56
C ALA A 42 -10.09 5.70 -3.39
N ALA A 43 -10.07 4.84 -2.36
CA ALA A 43 -11.19 3.96 -2.04
C ALA A 43 -12.38 4.70 -1.44
N GLY A 44 -12.16 5.92 -0.92
CA GLY A 44 -13.20 6.71 -0.28
C GLY A 44 -13.56 6.26 1.12
N THR A 45 -12.79 5.38 1.72
CA THR A 45 -13.10 4.80 3.03
C THR A 45 -12.43 5.53 4.19
N GLY A 46 -11.28 6.18 3.95
CA GLY A 46 -10.46 6.72 5.02
C GLY A 46 -9.96 5.62 5.96
N LEU A 47 -9.48 6.01 7.12
CA LEU A 47 -8.88 5.07 8.08
C LEU A 47 -9.86 4.07 8.67
N GLY A 48 -11.17 4.34 8.57
CA GLY A 48 -12.20 3.45 9.11
C GLY A 48 -12.56 2.28 8.19
N GLY A 49 -12.07 2.27 6.96
CA GLY A 49 -12.47 1.27 5.98
C GLY A 49 -11.75 -0.06 6.11
N PHE A 50 -10.43 -0.02 6.09
CA PHE A 50 -9.60 -1.21 6.15
C PHE A 50 -8.47 -1.00 7.14
N SER A 51 -7.93 -2.10 7.66
CA SER A 51 -6.69 -2.03 8.45
C SER A 51 -5.54 -1.72 7.50
N LEU A 52 -4.63 -0.85 7.91
CA LEU A 52 -3.46 -0.52 7.11
C LEU A 52 -2.61 -1.76 6.81
N SER A 53 -2.58 -2.72 7.74
CA SER A 53 -1.87 -3.98 7.53
C SER A 53 -2.48 -4.89 6.48
N GLU A 54 -3.70 -4.59 6.01
CA GLU A 54 -4.31 -5.31 4.90
C GLU A 54 -3.85 -4.79 3.53
N LEU A 55 -3.09 -3.71 3.52
CA LEU A 55 -2.62 -3.03 2.32
C LEU A 55 -1.08 -3.13 2.24
N ALA A 56 -0.57 -4.33 2.01
CA ALA A 56 0.88 -4.52 1.97
C ALA A 56 1.47 -3.90 0.70
N LEU A 57 2.41 -2.97 0.86
CA LEU A 57 3.13 -2.41 -0.29
C LEU A 57 4.50 -3.06 -0.37
N LEU A 58 4.72 -3.83 -1.41
CA LEU A 58 5.92 -4.60 -1.62
C LEU A 58 6.66 -4.10 -2.86
N ARG A 59 7.79 -4.71 -3.16
CA ARG A 59 8.60 -4.37 -4.33
C ARG A 59 8.82 -5.60 -5.17
N ALA A 60 8.63 -5.48 -6.48
CA ALA A 60 8.97 -6.51 -7.43
C ALA A 60 10.50 -6.59 -7.58
N GLU A 61 10.99 -7.60 -8.29
CA GLU A 61 12.44 -7.76 -8.51
C GLU A 61 13.08 -6.53 -9.14
N ASN A 62 12.37 -5.86 -10.03
CA ASN A 62 12.85 -4.64 -10.68
C ASN A 62 12.69 -3.39 -9.81
N GLY A 63 12.23 -3.54 -8.56
CA GLY A 63 12.03 -2.42 -7.64
C GLY A 63 10.68 -1.74 -7.74
N ALA A 64 9.82 -2.12 -8.68
CA ALA A 64 8.52 -1.50 -8.84
C ALA A 64 7.60 -1.81 -7.65
N PRO A 65 6.91 -0.79 -7.10
CA PRO A 65 5.99 -1.03 -5.99
C PRO A 65 4.71 -1.69 -6.49
N TYR A 66 4.13 -2.52 -5.64
CA TYR A 66 2.80 -3.09 -5.88
C TYR A 66 2.13 -3.39 -4.55
N PHE A 67 0.79 -3.37 -4.56
CA PHE A 67 0.01 -3.74 -3.38
C PHE A 67 -0.33 -5.23 -3.41
N GLU A 68 -0.16 -5.86 -2.25
CA GLU A 68 -0.71 -7.19 -1.98
C GLU A 68 -1.78 -6.99 -0.91
N LEU A 69 -3.03 -7.15 -1.31
CA LEU A 69 -4.16 -6.93 -0.42
C LEU A 69 -4.55 -8.20 0.30
N SER A 70 -5.03 -8.07 1.52
CA SER A 70 -5.53 -9.19 2.31
C SER A 70 -6.81 -8.80 3.03
N GLY A 71 -7.45 -9.78 3.66
CA GLY A 71 -8.63 -9.53 4.49
C GLY A 71 -9.75 -8.81 3.78
N ARG A 72 -10.32 -7.82 4.45
CA ARG A 72 -11.46 -7.07 3.92
C ARG A 72 -11.08 -6.23 2.70
N ALA A 73 -9.87 -5.73 2.65
CA ALA A 73 -9.41 -4.96 1.49
C ALA A 73 -9.37 -5.83 0.23
N ALA A 74 -8.86 -7.05 0.35
CA ALA A 74 -8.82 -8.00 -0.77
C ALA A 74 -10.23 -8.35 -1.25
N ALA A 75 -11.14 -8.63 -0.33
CA ALA A 75 -12.52 -8.97 -0.67
C ALA A 75 -13.21 -7.80 -1.37
N TRP A 76 -13.03 -6.59 -0.86
CA TRP A 76 -13.62 -5.39 -1.44
C TRP A 76 -13.11 -5.15 -2.87
N ALA A 77 -11.81 -5.27 -3.08
CA ALA A 77 -11.21 -5.07 -4.40
C ALA A 77 -11.66 -6.15 -5.39
N SER A 78 -11.73 -7.40 -4.94
CA SER A 78 -12.17 -8.51 -5.77
C SER A 78 -13.63 -8.33 -6.21
N GLN A 79 -14.51 -7.95 -5.30
CA GLN A 79 -15.92 -7.73 -5.61
C GLN A 79 -16.13 -6.65 -6.64
N ARG A 80 -15.26 -5.66 -6.67
CA ARG A 80 -15.36 -4.54 -7.61
C ARG A 80 -14.52 -4.74 -8.87
N GLY A 81 -13.76 -5.82 -8.95
CA GLY A 81 -12.89 -6.06 -10.10
C GLY A 81 -11.84 -4.98 -10.26
N LEU A 82 -11.21 -4.58 -9.15
CA LEU A 82 -10.25 -3.47 -9.20
C LEU A 82 -8.86 -3.92 -9.61
N THR A 83 -8.21 -3.08 -10.42
CA THR A 83 -6.77 -3.11 -10.60
C THR A 83 -6.20 -1.91 -9.86
N VAL A 84 -5.17 -2.12 -9.09
CA VAL A 84 -4.54 -1.08 -8.28
C VAL A 84 -3.22 -0.69 -8.92
N HIS A 85 -3.06 0.60 -9.19
CA HIS A 85 -1.82 1.16 -9.70
C HIS A 85 -1.20 2.05 -8.63
N VAL A 86 0.10 1.95 -8.43
CA VAL A 86 0.79 2.76 -7.44
C VAL A 86 2.11 3.25 -7.99
N SER A 87 2.43 4.50 -7.70
CA SER A 87 3.70 5.12 -8.06
C SER A 87 4.24 5.86 -6.84
N LEU A 88 5.53 5.76 -6.62
CA LEU A 88 6.22 6.40 -5.50
C LEU A 88 7.27 7.36 -6.01
N THR A 89 7.41 8.49 -5.33
CA THR A 89 8.52 9.40 -5.58
C THR A 89 9.08 9.87 -4.24
N HIS A 90 10.37 10.19 -4.25
CA HIS A 90 11.05 10.79 -3.10
C HIS A 90 11.67 12.10 -3.56
N GLU A 91 11.42 13.14 -2.78
CA GLU A 91 11.93 14.46 -3.11
C GLU A 91 12.18 15.24 -1.84
N SER A 92 13.41 15.70 -1.65
CA SER A 92 13.80 16.51 -0.49
C SER A 92 13.40 15.89 0.85
N GLY A 93 13.57 14.58 0.99
CA GLY A 93 13.22 13.87 2.21
C GLY A 93 11.75 13.54 2.36
N LEU A 94 10.91 13.93 1.39
CA LEU A 94 9.48 13.63 1.41
C LEU A 94 9.17 12.47 0.49
N ALA A 95 8.31 11.58 0.98
CA ALA A 95 7.78 10.49 0.17
C ALA A 95 6.40 10.88 -0.34
N ASN A 96 6.18 10.72 -1.64
CA ASN A 96 4.89 10.96 -2.26
C ASN A 96 4.42 9.69 -2.94
N ALA A 97 3.11 9.45 -2.87
CA ALA A 97 2.50 8.28 -3.49
C ALA A 97 1.27 8.69 -4.27
N ILE A 98 1.11 8.08 -5.44
CA ILE A 98 -0.10 8.20 -6.23
C ILE A 98 -0.69 6.81 -6.35
N VAL A 99 -1.97 6.67 -6.03
CA VAL A 99 -2.69 5.41 -6.17
C VAL A 99 -3.89 5.66 -7.07
N LEU A 100 -4.01 4.81 -8.08
CA LEU A 100 -5.15 4.81 -8.99
C LEU A 100 -5.86 3.47 -8.87
N LEU A 101 -7.16 3.53 -8.60
CA LEU A 101 -8.01 2.33 -8.56
C LEU A 101 -8.84 2.31 -9.84
N GLU A 102 -8.65 1.27 -10.62
CA GLU A 102 -9.35 1.10 -11.89
C GLU A 102 -10.35 -0.04 -11.76
N GLU A 103 -11.62 0.27 -11.98
CA GLU A 103 -12.68 -0.72 -11.89
C GLU A 103 -12.96 -1.30 -13.27
N HIS A 104 -12.85 -2.62 -13.36
CA HIS A 104 -13.13 -3.35 -14.61
C HIS A 104 -14.55 -3.89 -14.56
N ARG A 105 -15.37 -3.47 -15.51
CA ARG A 105 -16.74 -3.94 -15.62
C ARG A 105 -16.88 -4.89 -16.79
N PRO A 106 -17.73 -5.94 -16.65
CA PRO A 106 -18.03 -6.78 -17.79
C PRO A 106 -18.59 -5.97 -18.94
N LYS A 107 -18.21 -6.37 -20.16
CA LYS A 107 -18.69 -5.72 -21.36
C LYS A 107 -20.21 -5.90 -21.48
N GLY A 108 -20.92 -4.81 -21.74
CA GLY A 108 -22.38 -4.86 -21.90
C GLY A 108 -23.19 -4.44 -20.68
N GLU A 109 -22.52 -4.04 -19.62
CA GLU A 109 -23.20 -3.50 -18.44
C GLU A 109 -23.23 -1.99 -18.45
#